data_b61ce66ba88520647c01f28042cc45d8
#
_entry.id   b61ce66ba88520647c01f28042cc45d8
#
_cell.length_a   1.000
_cell.length_b   1.000
_cell.length_c   1.000
_cell.angle_alpha   90.00
_cell.angle_beta   90.00
_cell.angle_gamma   90.00
#
_symmetry.space_group_name_H-M   'P 1'
#
loop_
_entity.id
_entity.type
_entity.pdbx_description
1 polymer ?
#
loop_
_entity_poly.entity_id
_entity_poly.type
_entity_poly.pdbx_seq_one_letter_code
_entity_poly.pdbx_strand_id
1 'polypeptide(L)'
;MGVEIERKFLIDKKRWQPSASGLDIRQGYLVTEAHRTVRVRTKGNKGFLTIKGATSGISRMELEYEIPFSDAELLLDNLCLKPLIEKKRYIEQYGKHVWEIDVFYGDNEGLVVAEVELSSADEQFALPEWIGKEVSGDKRYYNACLVKHPYKEW
;
A
#
# COMPACT_ATOMS: atom_id res chain seq x y z
N MET A 1 11.19 -13.70 -3.14
CA MET A 1 10.12 -14.48 -2.56
C MET A 1 10.20 -14.39 -1.05
N GLY A 2 9.13 -14.01 -0.39
CA GLY A 2 9.14 -13.80 1.06
C GLY A 2 9.81 -12.51 1.53
N VAL A 3 10.30 -11.68 0.63
CA VAL A 3 10.89 -10.37 0.94
C VAL A 3 10.33 -9.34 -0.01
N GLU A 4 9.91 -8.21 0.55
CA GLU A 4 9.44 -7.07 -0.21
C GLU A 4 10.48 -5.96 -0.13
N ILE A 5 10.87 -5.42 -1.28
CA ILE A 5 11.78 -4.27 -1.37
C ILE A 5 11.06 -3.24 -2.22
N GLU A 6 10.69 -2.11 -1.60
CA GLU A 6 9.95 -1.08 -2.32
C GLU A 6 10.35 0.32 -1.90
N ARG A 7 10.15 1.27 -2.80
CA ARG A 7 10.31 2.68 -2.51
C ARG A 7 8.98 3.39 -2.75
N LYS A 8 8.73 4.40 -1.94
CA LYS A 8 7.44 5.08 -1.85
C LYS A 8 7.62 6.58 -2.07
N PHE A 9 6.73 7.17 -2.86
CA PHE A 9 6.81 8.57 -3.25
C PHE A 9 5.43 9.22 -3.18
N LEU A 10 5.41 10.51 -2.95
CA LEU A 10 4.23 11.32 -3.20
C LEU A 10 4.11 11.59 -4.69
N ILE A 11 2.93 12.02 -5.12
CA ILE A 11 2.65 12.31 -6.51
C ILE A 11 2.36 13.79 -6.72
N ASP A 12 2.85 14.35 -7.82
CA ASP A 12 2.38 15.64 -8.31
C ASP A 12 1.05 15.41 -9.04
N LYS A 13 -0.04 15.70 -8.35
CA LYS A 13 -1.41 15.44 -8.84
C LYS A 13 -1.74 16.21 -10.12
N LYS A 14 -1.02 17.30 -10.39
CA LYS A 14 -1.24 18.10 -11.59
C LYS A 14 -0.66 17.45 -12.83
N ARG A 15 0.32 16.56 -12.65
CA ARG A 15 1.05 15.92 -13.75
C ARG A 15 0.65 14.48 -14.00
N TRP A 16 -0.09 13.88 -13.08
CA TRP A 16 -0.49 12.49 -13.20
C TRP A 16 -1.97 12.36 -13.54
N GLN A 17 -2.24 11.51 -14.53
CA GLN A 17 -3.58 11.04 -14.83
C GLN A 17 -3.53 9.54 -15.06
N PRO A 18 -4.52 8.77 -14.56
CA PRO A 18 -4.52 7.33 -14.76
C PRO A 18 -4.56 6.95 -16.24
N SER A 19 -3.74 5.97 -16.62
CA SER A 19 -3.74 5.42 -17.98
C SER A 19 -4.75 4.30 -18.16
N ALA A 20 -5.31 3.79 -17.07
CA ALA A 20 -6.29 2.70 -17.07
C ALA A 20 -7.21 2.82 -15.86
N SER A 21 -8.22 1.98 -15.80
CA SER A 21 -9.14 1.93 -14.65
C SER A 21 -8.42 1.46 -13.40
N GLY A 22 -8.80 2.02 -12.26
CA GLY A 22 -8.27 1.61 -10.96
C GLY A 22 -9.02 0.39 -10.40
N LEU A 23 -8.39 -0.22 -9.40
CA LEU A 23 -8.93 -1.38 -8.70
C LEU A 23 -9.21 -1.00 -7.25
N ASP A 24 -10.42 -1.26 -6.78
CA ASP A 24 -10.79 -0.94 -5.40
C ASP A 24 -10.14 -1.91 -4.42
N ILE A 25 -9.55 -1.36 -3.37
CA ILE A 25 -8.96 -2.10 -2.28
C ILE A 25 -9.57 -1.63 -0.96
N ARG A 26 -10.06 -2.58 -0.16
CA ARG A 26 -10.39 -2.37 1.26
C ARG A 26 -9.41 -3.20 2.06
N GLN A 27 -8.78 -2.59 3.04
CA GLN A 27 -7.84 -3.33 3.87
C GLN A 27 -7.93 -2.92 5.33
N GLY A 28 -7.63 -3.87 6.19
CA GLY A 28 -7.61 -3.68 7.61
C GLY A 28 -6.51 -4.52 8.23
N TYR A 29 -6.26 -4.30 9.52
CA TYR A 29 -5.18 -4.97 10.22
C TYR A 29 -5.71 -5.69 11.44
N LEU A 30 -5.32 -6.95 11.59
CA LEU A 30 -5.55 -7.71 12.82
C LEU A 30 -4.48 -7.37 13.85
N VAL A 31 -3.25 -7.09 13.38
CA VAL A 31 -2.11 -6.73 14.23
C VAL A 31 -1.31 -5.62 13.54
N THR A 32 -0.93 -4.59 14.30
CA THR A 32 -0.13 -3.45 13.79
C THR A 32 1.11 -3.18 14.61
N GLU A 33 1.73 -4.21 15.17
CA GLU A 33 2.97 -4.05 15.94
C GLU A 33 4.14 -3.65 15.04
N ALA A 34 5.11 -2.92 15.58
CA ALA A 34 6.25 -2.40 14.81
C ALA A 34 7.05 -3.50 14.11
N HIS A 35 7.15 -4.68 14.68
CA HIS A 35 7.95 -5.79 14.17
C HIS A 35 7.11 -6.86 13.49
N ARG A 36 5.80 -6.69 13.45
CA ARG A 36 4.90 -7.60 12.71
C ARG A 36 3.56 -6.94 12.46
N THR A 37 3.05 -7.14 11.25
CA THR A 37 1.69 -6.74 10.90
C THR A 37 0.97 -7.92 10.27
N VAL A 38 -0.33 -8.01 10.53
CA VAL A 38 -1.21 -8.98 9.88
C VAL A 38 -2.32 -8.20 9.23
N ARG A 39 -2.34 -8.21 7.90
CA ARG A 39 -3.27 -7.44 7.08
C ARG A 39 -4.25 -8.36 6.38
N VAL A 40 -5.50 -7.94 6.33
CA VAL A 40 -6.52 -8.55 5.48
C VAL A 40 -6.93 -7.52 4.46
N ARG A 41 -7.11 -7.92 3.21
CA ARG A 41 -7.65 -7.00 2.21
C ARG A 41 -8.49 -7.72 1.18
N THR A 42 -9.45 -6.98 0.62
CA THR A 42 -10.10 -7.34 -0.63
C THR A 42 -9.52 -6.47 -1.73
N LYS A 43 -9.30 -7.09 -2.88
CA LYS A 43 -8.71 -6.44 -4.04
C LYS A 43 -9.53 -6.89 -5.24
N GLY A 44 -10.41 -6.01 -5.70
CA GLY A 44 -11.47 -6.42 -6.61
C GLY A 44 -12.36 -7.46 -5.93
N ASN A 45 -12.46 -8.64 -6.52
CA ASN A 45 -13.28 -9.74 -5.99
C ASN A 45 -12.46 -10.83 -5.31
N LYS A 46 -11.22 -10.56 -4.97
CA LYS A 46 -10.32 -11.51 -4.28
C LYS A 46 -9.99 -11.04 -2.88
N GLY A 47 -9.72 -12.00 -2.00
CA GLY A 47 -9.29 -11.73 -0.64
C GLY A 47 -7.86 -12.21 -0.40
N PHE A 48 -7.13 -11.51 0.48
CA PHE A 48 -5.73 -11.83 0.81
C PHE A 48 -5.45 -11.62 2.28
N LEU A 49 -4.65 -12.51 2.83
CA LEU A 49 -4.06 -12.38 4.16
C LEU A 49 -2.57 -12.20 3.99
N THR A 50 -2.02 -11.11 4.55
CA THR A 50 -0.61 -10.78 4.42
C THR A 50 0.02 -10.59 5.77
N ILE A 51 1.16 -11.24 5.99
CA ILE A 51 1.93 -11.14 7.22
C ILE A 51 3.26 -10.48 6.86
N LYS A 52 3.59 -9.38 7.55
CA LYS A 52 4.83 -8.64 7.30
C LYS A 52 5.63 -8.52 8.58
N GLY A 53 6.96 -8.67 8.45
CA GLY A 53 7.90 -8.47 9.53
C GLY A 53 8.34 -7.01 9.66
N ALA A 54 9.35 -6.76 10.49
CA ALA A 54 9.93 -5.44 10.66
C ALA A 54 10.63 -4.98 9.37
N THR A 55 10.58 -3.68 9.10
CA THR A 55 11.30 -3.09 7.98
C THR A 55 12.77 -2.91 8.35
N SER A 56 13.67 -3.31 7.46
CA SER A 56 15.10 -3.07 7.55
C SER A 56 15.51 -2.29 6.30
N GLY A 57 15.81 -1.00 6.45
CA GLY A 57 15.99 -0.11 5.30
C GLY A 57 14.70 -0.01 4.50
N ILE A 58 14.71 -0.51 3.26
CA ILE A 58 13.51 -0.58 2.41
C ILE A 58 13.04 -2.02 2.19
N SER A 59 13.57 -2.97 2.96
CA SER A 59 13.25 -4.40 2.86
C SER A 59 12.44 -4.86 4.06
N ARG A 60 11.52 -5.80 3.83
CA ARG A 60 10.82 -6.47 4.93
C ARG A 60 10.34 -7.84 4.46
N MET A 61 10.26 -8.78 5.41
CA MET A 61 9.67 -10.08 5.15
C MET A 61 8.19 -9.90 4.86
N GLU A 62 7.71 -10.60 3.84
CA GLU A 62 6.28 -10.60 3.48
C GLU A 62 5.86 -12.00 3.05
N LEU A 63 4.79 -12.47 3.65
CA LEU A 63 4.12 -13.70 3.26
C LEU A 63 2.67 -13.37 2.95
N GLU A 64 2.19 -13.74 1.77
CA GLU A 64 0.83 -13.43 1.35
C GLU A 64 0.12 -14.68 0.86
N TYR A 65 -1.13 -14.82 1.26
CA TYR A 65 -1.98 -15.97 0.92
C TYR A 65 -3.32 -15.46 0.42
N GLU A 66 -3.79 -16.04 -0.68
CA GLU A 66 -5.17 -15.76 -1.10
C GLU A 66 -6.12 -16.53 -0.19
N ILE A 67 -7.19 -15.85 0.25
CA ILE A 67 -8.26 -16.44 1.06
C ILE A 67 -9.59 -16.18 0.37
N PRO A 68 -10.65 -16.93 0.71
CA PRO A 68 -11.96 -16.65 0.14
C PRO A 68 -12.38 -15.21 0.36
N PHE A 69 -12.96 -14.58 -0.65
CA PHE A 69 -13.43 -13.19 -0.56
C PHE A 69 -14.39 -12.99 0.60
N SER A 70 -15.31 -13.94 0.80
CA SER A 70 -16.27 -13.87 1.90
C SER A 70 -15.59 -13.91 3.26
N ASP A 71 -14.51 -14.67 3.42
CA ASP A 71 -13.74 -14.70 4.67
C ASP A 71 -13.04 -13.37 4.90
N ALA A 72 -12.46 -12.79 3.84
CA ALA A 72 -11.83 -11.49 3.94
C ALA A 72 -12.83 -10.41 4.39
N GLU A 73 -14.04 -10.42 3.84
CA GLU A 73 -15.08 -9.46 4.23
C GLU A 73 -15.49 -9.64 5.70
N LEU A 74 -15.63 -10.88 6.17
CA LEU A 74 -15.95 -11.15 7.57
C LEU A 74 -14.85 -10.64 8.50
N LEU A 75 -13.59 -10.86 8.14
CA LEU A 75 -12.46 -10.37 8.92
C LEU A 75 -12.42 -8.85 8.96
N LEU A 76 -12.61 -8.19 7.82
CA LEU A 76 -12.62 -6.73 7.74
C LEU A 76 -13.73 -6.14 8.57
N ASP A 77 -14.95 -6.70 8.49
CA ASP A 77 -16.10 -6.13 9.16
C ASP A 77 -16.10 -6.39 10.67
N ASN A 78 -15.55 -7.51 11.12
CA ASN A 78 -15.73 -7.95 12.50
C ASN A 78 -14.47 -7.98 13.36
N LEU A 79 -13.29 -8.18 12.78
CA LEU A 79 -12.06 -8.44 13.56
C LEU A 79 -10.93 -7.46 13.32
N CYS A 80 -10.93 -6.76 12.20
CA CYS A 80 -9.88 -5.78 11.92
C CYS A 80 -10.08 -4.50 12.73
N LEU A 81 -8.96 -3.86 13.05
CA LEU A 81 -8.96 -2.54 13.67
C LEU A 81 -9.63 -1.52 12.77
N LYS A 82 -10.32 -0.56 13.37
CA LYS A 82 -11.00 0.51 12.65
C LYS A 82 -10.28 1.84 12.83
N PRO A 83 -10.33 2.76 11.85
CA PRO A 83 -11.04 2.64 10.58
C PRO A 83 -10.30 1.72 9.60
N LEU A 84 -11.04 1.15 8.65
CA LEU A 84 -10.43 0.42 7.55
C LEU A 84 -9.76 1.41 6.59
N ILE A 85 -8.80 0.92 5.83
CA ILE A 85 -8.18 1.68 4.74
C ILE A 85 -8.96 1.39 3.45
N GLU A 86 -9.38 2.45 2.79
CA GLU A 86 -10.05 2.34 1.49
C GLU A 86 -9.25 3.14 0.47
N LYS A 87 -8.91 2.50 -0.64
CA LYS A 87 -8.11 3.12 -1.68
C LYS A 87 -8.42 2.49 -3.04
N LYS A 88 -8.06 3.22 -4.10
CA LYS A 88 -8.11 2.71 -5.46
C LYS A 88 -6.69 2.66 -5.98
N ARG A 89 -6.29 1.51 -6.48
CA ARG A 89 -4.93 1.30 -7.00
C ARG A 89 -4.94 1.39 -8.51
N TYR A 90 -4.05 2.21 -9.03
CA TYR A 90 -3.79 2.35 -10.45
C TYR A 90 -2.41 1.81 -10.77
N ILE A 91 -2.28 1.18 -11.92
CA ILE A 91 -1.01 0.60 -12.36
C ILE A 91 -0.49 1.45 -13.52
N GLU A 92 0.76 1.88 -13.41
CA GLU A 92 1.45 2.65 -14.46
C GLU A 92 2.77 1.97 -14.82
N GLN A 93 2.93 1.63 -16.07
CA GLN A 93 4.21 1.12 -16.59
C GLN A 93 5.09 2.30 -16.96
N TYR A 94 6.30 2.36 -16.42
CA TYR A 94 7.26 3.38 -16.79
C TYR A 94 8.67 2.78 -16.93
N GLY A 95 9.19 2.79 -18.15
CA GLY A 95 10.43 2.09 -18.43
C GLY A 95 10.26 0.60 -18.19
N LYS A 96 11.16 0.03 -17.40
CA LYS A 96 11.14 -1.41 -17.06
C LYS A 96 10.36 -1.71 -15.79
N HIS A 97 9.83 -0.69 -15.12
CA HIS A 97 9.20 -0.85 -13.82
C HIS A 97 7.70 -0.60 -13.89
N VAL A 98 6.99 -1.27 -12.98
CA VAL A 98 5.56 -1.09 -12.78
C VAL A 98 5.39 -0.29 -11.49
N TRP A 99 4.65 0.81 -11.58
CA TRP A 99 4.32 1.66 -10.44
C TRP A 99 2.90 1.38 -10.00
N GLU A 100 2.71 1.29 -8.70
CA GLU A 100 1.39 1.17 -8.10
C GLU A 100 1.05 2.49 -7.44
N ILE A 101 -0.05 3.11 -7.87
CA ILE A 101 -0.46 4.41 -7.35
C ILE A 101 -1.76 4.22 -6.58
N ASP A 102 -1.71 4.50 -5.29
CA ASP A 102 -2.85 4.39 -4.40
C ASP A 102 -3.46 5.76 -4.13
N VAL A 103 -4.70 5.92 -4.54
CA VAL A 103 -5.52 7.10 -4.23
C VAL A 103 -6.42 6.72 -3.07
N PHE A 104 -6.22 7.38 -1.94
CA PHE A 104 -6.93 7.05 -0.71
C PHE A 104 -8.26 7.80 -0.60
N TYR A 105 -9.20 7.16 0.09
CA TYR A 105 -10.52 7.70 0.38
C TYR A 105 -10.79 7.67 1.89
N GLY A 106 -11.98 8.12 2.28
CA GLY A 106 -12.38 8.12 3.68
C GLY A 106 -11.49 9.02 4.52
N ASP A 107 -11.01 8.50 5.62
CA ASP A 107 -10.18 9.26 6.58
C ASP A 107 -8.81 9.66 6.02
N ASN A 108 -8.40 9.08 4.90
CA ASN A 108 -7.13 9.38 4.24
C ASN A 108 -7.32 10.12 2.92
N GLU A 109 -8.50 10.65 2.67
CA GLU A 109 -8.78 11.37 1.43
C GLU A 109 -7.80 12.52 1.22
N GLY A 110 -7.34 12.66 -0.02
CA GLY A 110 -6.34 13.65 -0.40
C GLY A 110 -4.92 13.07 -0.47
N LEU A 111 -4.68 11.92 0.15
CA LEU A 111 -3.39 11.25 0.08
C LEU A 111 -3.30 10.42 -1.20
N VAL A 112 -2.21 10.59 -1.94
CA VAL A 112 -1.90 9.79 -3.12
C VAL A 112 -0.43 9.38 -3.03
N VAL A 113 -0.17 8.08 -3.09
CA VAL A 113 1.15 7.52 -2.89
C VAL A 113 1.48 6.57 -4.04
N ALA A 114 2.70 6.67 -4.55
CA ALA A 114 3.21 5.77 -5.57
C ALA A 114 4.28 4.86 -4.99
N GLU A 115 4.24 3.60 -5.36
CA GLU A 115 5.21 2.61 -4.94
C GLU A 115 5.81 1.92 -6.15
N VAL A 116 7.12 1.66 -6.08
CA VAL A 116 7.84 0.83 -7.05
C VAL A 116 8.54 -0.28 -6.30
N GLU A 117 8.29 -1.53 -6.72
CA GLU A 117 8.93 -2.70 -6.14
C GLU A 117 10.23 -2.99 -6.89
N LEU A 118 11.28 -3.31 -6.14
CA LEU A 118 12.62 -3.53 -6.65
C LEU A 118 13.09 -4.95 -6.33
N SER A 119 14.02 -5.45 -7.14
CA SER A 119 14.66 -6.76 -6.91
C SER A 119 15.76 -6.67 -5.87
N SER A 120 16.37 -5.50 -5.74
CA SER A 120 17.42 -5.24 -4.75
C SER A 120 17.35 -3.79 -4.29
N ALA A 121 17.93 -3.50 -3.13
CA ALA A 121 17.87 -2.16 -2.54
C ALA A 121 18.58 -1.09 -3.39
N ASP A 122 19.55 -1.49 -4.20
CA ASP A 122 20.34 -0.59 -5.04
C ASP A 122 19.92 -0.61 -6.52
N GLU A 123 18.82 -1.28 -6.84
CA GLU A 123 18.33 -1.32 -8.21
C GLU A 123 18.01 0.07 -8.73
N GLN A 124 18.47 0.39 -9.95
CA GLN A 124 18.21 1.66 -10.60
C GLN A 124 16.86 1.63 -11.30
N PHE A 125 16.15 2.74 -11.25
CA PHE A 125 14.87 2.90 -11.94
C PHE A 125 14.66 4.34 -12.37
N ALA A 126 13.90 4.53 -13.44
CA ALA A 126 13.60 5.86 -13.95
C ALA A 126 12.44 6.49 -13.14
N LEU A 127 12.54 7.78 -12.88
CA LEU A 127 11.48 8.53 -12.18
C LEU A 127 10.53 9.14 -13.22
N PRO A 128 9.24 8.79 -13.19
CA PRO A 128 8.24 9.43 -14.03
C PRO A 128 8.11 10.93 -13.70
N GLU A 129 7.58 11.70 -14.63
CA GLU A 129 7.41 13.15 -14.47
C GLU A 129 6.48 13.52 -13.31
N TRP A 130 5.56 12.63 -12.99
CA TRP A 130 4.56 12.87 -11.94
C TRP A 130 5.03 12.48 -10.55
N ILE A 131 6.26 12.02 -10.39
CA ILE A 131 6.82 11.67 -9.08
C ILE A 131 7.13 12.93 -8.29
N GLY A 132 6.74 12.92 -7.02
CA GLY A 132 7.05 13.95 -6.05
C GLY A 132 8.12 13.51 -5.07
N LYS A 133 8.00 13.97 -3.81
CA LYS A 133 8.96 13.69 -2.76
C LYS A 133 8.98 12.20 -2.39
N GLU A 134 10.16 11.63 -2.19
CA GLU A 134 10.29 10.28 -1.65
C GLU A 134 9.96 10.27 -0.15
N VAL A 135 9.13 9.29 0.26
CA VAL A 135 8.68 9.14 1.65
C VAL A 135 8.93 7.73 2.17
N SER A 136 9.85 6.99 1.55
CA SER A 136 10.09 5.56 1.83
C SER A 136 10.37 5.26 3.31
N GLY A 137 11.07 6.12 4.03
CA GLY A 137 11.39 5.89 5.43
C GLY A 137 10.42 6.56 6.41
N ASP A 138 9.43 7.26 5.93
CA ASP A 138 8.51 8.00 6.77
C ASP A 138 7.33 7.11 7.16
N LYS A 139 7.32 6.70 8.44
CA LYS A 139 6.31 5.76 8.96
C LYS A 139 4.88 6.28 8.88
N ARG A 140 4.68 7.61 8.82
CA ARG A 140 3.33 8.18 8.71
C ARG A 140 2.61 7.66 7.47
N TYR A 141 3.34 7.33 6.42
CA TYR A 141 2.78 6.85 5.15
C TYR A 141 2.57 5.33 5.11
N TYR A 142 2.97 4.60 6.15
CA TYR A 142 2.69 3.16 6.22
C TYR A 142 1.19 2.96 6.41
N ASN A 143 0.59 2.08 5.61
CA ASN A 143 -0.84 1.83 5.72
C ASN A 143 -1.24 1.41 7.14
N ALA A 144 -0.44 0.58 7.81
CA ALA A 144 -0.71 0.19 9.20
C ALA A 144 -0.73 1.40 10.15
N CYS A 145 0.08 2.40 9.90
CA CYS A 145 0.12 3.62 10.72
C CYS A 145 -1.03 4.56 10.41
N LEU A 146 -1.53 4.55 9.17
CA LEU A 146 -2.69 5.35 8.78
C LEU A 146 -3.97 4.91 9.51
N VAL A 147 -4.04 3.67 9.97
CA VAL A 147 -5.16 3.20 10.79
C VAL A 147 -5.22 3.97 12.11
N LYS A 148 -4.07 4.21 12.74
CA LYS A 148 -3.98 4.88 14.04
C LYS A 148 -3.93 6.39 13.92
N HIS A 149 -3.36 6.91 12.85
CA HIS A 149 -3.19 8.34 12.63
C HIS A 149 -3.50 8.68 11.16
N PRO A 150 -4.80 8.77 10.82
CA PRO A 150 -5.22 9.03 9.45
C PRO A 150 -4.73 10.37 8.92
N TYR A 151 -4.60 10.46 7.61
CA TYR A 151 -4.11 11.64 6.91
C TYR A 151 -4.90 12.91 7.27
N LYS A 152 -6.21 12.80 7.47
CA LYS A 152 -7.05 13.95 7.85
C LYS A 152 -6.67 14.59 9.18
N GLU A 153 -5.91 13.89 10.01
CA GLU A 153 -5.50 14.36 11.34
C GLU A 153 -4.08 14.92 11.37
N TRP A 154 -3.40 14.96 10.25
CA TRP A 154 -2.01 15.46 10.17
C TRP A 154 -1.93 16.97 10.31
#